data_23987b04f1578790c8e683fe8655516c
#
_entry.id   23987b04f1578790c8e683fe8655516c
#
_cell.length_a   1.000
_cell.length_b   1.000
_cell.length_c   1.000
_cell.angle_alpha   90.00
_cell.angle_beta   90.00
_cell.angle_gamma   90.00
#
_symmetry.space_group_name_H-M   'P 1'
#
loop_
_entity.id
_entity.type
_entity.pdbx_description
1 polymer ?
#
loop_
_entity_poly.entity_id
_entity_poly.type
_entity_poly.pdbx_seq_one_letter_code
_entity_poly.pdbx_strand_id
1 'polypeptide(L)'
;WKRLTQGYLKQFGIHVTDEEDVACEGFSQPQVAQYFADRYPELPGGAPGLMEGMDRLITTRYETIAKPKDGVIAFLDGLRRRGIKMAIATLTARRHAEKALRDRDMMGYFDFMLTIEDVGISKYQPDIYLKTAEKMGLAPADCMVFEDAPYACTTAKRAGFRVCGMVEPAYAAGESELRAASDLVVEQSFDELQGKL
;
A
#
# COMPACT_ATOMS: atom_id res chain seq x y z
N TRP A 1 1.51 -4.53 -6.55
CA TRP A 1 0.73 -5.72 -6.18
C TRP A 1 0.04 -6.31 -7.41
N LYS A 2 -0.77 -5.54 -8.12
CA LYS A 2 -1.56 -5.92 -9.30
C LYS A 2 -0.77 -6.78 -10.31
N ARG A 3 0.38 -6.31 -10.75
CA ARG A 3 1.23 -7.01 -11.72
C ARG A 3 2.00 -8.21 -11.14
N LEU A 4 2.06 -8.35 -9.83
CA LEU A 4 2.80 -9.43 -9.18
C LEU A 4 2.03 -10.74 -9.27
N THR A 5 0.75 -10.74 -8.92
CA THR A 5 -0.13 -11.90 -9.03
C THR A 5 -0.26 -12.35 -10.50
N GLN A 6 -0.51 -11.41 -11.41
CA GLN A 6 -0.54 -11.68 -12.86
C GLN A 6 0.76 -12.34 -13.34
N GLY A 7 1.91 -11.77 -12.97
CA GLY A 7 3.22 -12.31 -13.37
C GLY A 7 3.48 -13.72 -12.83
N TYR A 8 3.00 -14.02 -11.63
CA TYR A 8 3.13 -15.35 -11.05
C TYR A 8 2.19 -16.36 -11.73
N LEU A 9 0.92 -16.03 -11.88
CA LEU A 9 -0.08 -16.92 -12.48
C LEU A 9 0.20 -17.21 -13.97
N LYS A 10 0.80 -16.25 -14.67
CA LYS A 10 1.23 -16.45 -16.07
C LYS A 10 2.22 -17.61 -16.26
N GLN A 11 3.02 -17.95 -15.23
CA GLN A 11 3.94 -19.10 -15.28
C GLN A 11 3.19 -20.44 -15.41
N PHE A 12 1.93 -20.48 -15.03
CA PHE A 12 1.04 -21.63 -15.13
C PHE A 12 0.06 -21.53 -16.30
N GLY A 13 0.28 -20.58 -17.22
CA GLY A 13 -0.60 -20.35 -18.36
C GLY A 13 -1.91 -19.61 -18.00
N ILE A 14 -2.05 -19.14 -16.77
CA ILE A 14 -3.22 -18.42 -16.32
C ILE A 14 -3.05 -16.93 -16.64
N HIS A 15 -4.00 -16.39 -17.40
CA HIS A 15 -4.06 -14.98 -17.76
C HIS A 15 -5.16 -14.28 -16.94
N VAL A 16 -4.75 -13.52 -15.96
CA VAL A 16 -5.67 -12.74 -15.12
C VAL A 16 -6.32 -11.65 -15.95
N THR A 17 -7.64 -11.58 -15.90
CA THR A 17 -8.43 -10.53 -16.58
C THR A 17 -8.46 -9.23 -15.76
N ASP A 18 -8.85 -8.13 -16.41
CA ASP A 18 -9.03 -6.85 -15.71
C ASP A 18 -10.13 -6.93 -14.66
N GLU A 19 -11.18 -7.73 -14.90
CA GLU A 19 -12.27 -7.95 -13.94
C GLU A 19 -11.78 -8.68 -12.69
N GLU A 20 -10.92 -9.68 -12.84
CA GLU A 20 -10.31 -10.43 -11.73
C GLU A 20 -9.35 -9.55 -10.92
N ASP A 21 -8.58 -8.69 -11.60
CA ASP A 21 -7.73 -7.71 -10.93
C ASP A 21 -8.53 -6.74 -10.08
N VAL A 22 -9.62 -6.20 -10.64
CA VAL A 22 -10.53 -5.30 -9.91
C VAL A 22 -11.18 -6.01 -8.74
N ALA A 23 -11.62 -7.26 -8.92
CA ALA A 23 -12.21 -8.05 -7.84
C ALA A 23 -11.25 -8.28 -6.66
N CYS A 24 -9.94 -8.32 -6.94
CA CYS A 24 -8.91 -8.52 -5.92
C CYS A 24 -8.35 -7.22 -5.32
N GLU A 25 -8.78 -6.05 -5.81
CA GLU A 25 -8.34 -4.78 -5.23
C GLU A 25 -8.72 -4.70 -3.74
N GLY A 26 -7.76 -4.34 -2.92
CA GLY A 26 -7.95 -4.25 -1.47
C GLY A 26 -7.96 -5.58 -0.72
N PHE A 27 -7.81 -6.71 -1.40
CA PHE A 27 -7.67 -8.01 -0.74
C PHE A 27 -6.29 -8.14 -0.07
N SER A 28 -6.27 -8.86 1.07
CA SER A 28 -5.04 -9.38 1.65
C SER A 28 -4.47 -10.50 0.78
N GLN A 29 -3.18 -10.80 0.93
CA GLN A 29 -2.56 -11.94 0.22
C GLN A 29 -3.33 -13.27 0.34
N PRO A 30 -3.77 -13.70 1.55
CA PRO A 30 -4.56 -14.92 1.68
C PRO A 30 -5.88 -14.87 0.90
N GLN A 31 -6.55 -13.72 0.88
CA GLN A 31 -7.80 -13.54 0.13
C GLN A 31 -7.57 -13.63 -1.37
N VAL A 32 -6.49 -13.00 -1.89
CA VAL A 32 -6.09 -13.13 -3.29
C VAL A 32 -5.78 -14.58 -3.65
N ALA A 33 -5.01 -15.26 -2.79
CA ALA A 33 -4.62 -16.65 -3.03
C ALA A 33 -5.84 -17.59 -3.06
N GLN A 34 -6.79 -17.40 -2.14
CA GLN A 34 -8.01 -18.20 -2.10
C GLN A 34 -8.88 -17.92 -3.32
N TYR A 35 -9.08 -16.65 -3.70
CA TYR A 35 -9.85 -16.25 -4.87
C TYR A 35 -9.37 -16.95 -6.15
N PHE A 36 -8.06 -16.94 -6.40
CA PHE A 36 -7.50 -17.59 -7.60
C PHE A 36 -7.47 -19.10 -7.50
N ALA A 37 -7.27 -19.70 -6.32
CA ALA A 37 -7.34 -21.14 -6.14
C ALA A 37 -8.76 -21.70 -6.38
N ASP A 38 -9.79 -20.97 -5.96
CA ASP A 38 -11.18 -21.35 -6.20
C ASP A 38 -11.54 -21.26 -7.69
N ARG A 39 -10.99 -20.27 -8.39
CA ARG A 39 -11.27 -20.03 -9.80
C ARG A 39 -10.45 -20.91 -10.74
N TYR A 40 -9.27 -21.30 -10.32
CA TYR A 40 -8.32 -22.14 -11.09
C TYR A 40 -7.92 -23.37 -10.26
N PRO A 41 -8.78 -24.41 -10.19
CA PRO A 41 -8.52 -25.60 -9.36
C PRO A 41 -7.25 -26.37 -9.75
N GLU A 42 -6.78 -26.18 -11.01
CA GLU A 42 -5.53 -26.75 -11.53
C GLU A 42 -4.27 -26.07 -11.02
N LEU A 43 -4.39 -24.97 -10.27
CA LEU A 43 -3.25 -24.22 -9.76
C LEU A 43 -2.39 -25.09 -8.83
N PRO A 44 -1.09 -25.28 -9.13
CA PRO A 44 -0.22 -26.14 -8.34
C PRO A 44 -0.15 -25.71 -6.87
N GLY A 45 -0.49 -26.62 -5.97
CA GLY A 45 -0.50 -26.37 -4.54
C GLY A 45 -1.66 -25.51 -4.04
N GLY A 46 -2.60 -25.13 -4.93
CA GLY A 46 -3.78 -24.33 -4.58
C GLY A 46 -3.42 -22.99 -3.91
N ALA A 47 -4.27 -22.52 -2.99
CA ALA A 47 -4.03 -21.27 -2.26
C ALA A 47 -2.70 -21.26 -1.49
N PRO A 48 -2.28 -22.30 -0.75
CA PRO A 48 -0.98 -22.34 -0.10
C PRO A 48 0.19 -22.19 -1.08
N GLY A 49 0.16 -22.88 -2.22
CA GLY A 49 1.21 -22.80 -3.25
C GLY A 49 1.30 -21.40 -3.87
N LEU A 50 0.16 -20.76 -4.13
CA LEU A 50 0.12 -19.39 -4.61
C LEU A 50 0.67 -18.41 -3.56
N MET A 51 0.29 -18.57 -2.30
CA MET A 51 0.82 -17.77 -1.18
C MET A 51 2.34 -17.84 -1.11
N GLU A 52 2.91 -19.04 -1.13
CA GLU A 52 4.37 -19.24 -1.08
C GLU A 52 5.07 -18.63 -2.30
N GLY A 53 4.51 -18.81 -3.49
CA GLY A 53 5.06 -18.23 -4.70
C GLY A 53 5.04 -16.69 -4.71
N MET A 54 3.94 -16.11 -4.29
CA MET A 54 3.82 -14.66 -4.12
C MET A 54 4.80 -14.13 -3.07
N ASP A 55 4.96 -14.83 -1.95
CA ASP A 55 5.90 -14.47 -0.89
C ASP A 55 7.35 -14.37 -1.41
N ARG A 56 7.78 -15.39 -2.16
CA ARG A 56 9.10 -15.38 -2.81
C ARG A 56 9.27 -14.20 -3.77
N LEU A 57 8.25 -13.92 -4.60
CA LEU A 57 8.31 -12.82 -5.55
C LEU A 57 8.36 -11.45 -4.86
N ILE A 58 7.57 -11.26 -3.80
CA ILE A 58 7.56 -10.02 -3.01
C ILE A 58 8.95 -9.79 -2.41
N THR A 59 9.50 -10.81 -1.75
CA THR A 59 10.84 -10.74 -1.17
C THR A 59 11.87 -10.33 -2.21
N THR A 60 11.91 -11.03 -3.34
CA THR A 60 12.86 -10.71 -4.43
C THR A 60 12.67 -9.28 -4.96
N ARG A 61 11.43 -8.83 -5.15
CA ARG A 61 11.18 -7.47 -5.66
C ARG A 61 11.58 -6.39 -4.68
N TYR A 62 11.32 -6.58 -3.39
CA TYR A 62 11.78 -5.64 -2.37
C TYR A 62 13.31 -5.59 -2.28
N GLU A 63 13.98 -6.70 -2.47
CA GLU A 63 15.45 -6.74 -2.45
C GLU A 63 16.09 -6.11 -3.71
N THR A 64 15.48 -6.30 -4.88
CA THR A 64 16.14 -6.00 -6.15
C THR A 64 15.62 -4.76 -6.87
N ILE A 65 14.33 -4.44 -6.77
CA ILE A 65 13.67 -3.46 -7.63
C ILE A 65 13.12 -2.27 -6.83
N ALA A 66 12.48 -2.52 -5.68
CA ALA A 66 11.82 -1.46 -4.92
C ALA A 66 12.84 -0.45 -4.40
N LYS A 67 12.59 0.82 -4.66
CA LYS A 67 13.39 1.94 -4.17
C LYS A 67 12.49 2.97 -3.49
N PRO A 68 13.02 3.71 -2.51
CA PRO A 68 12.33 4.90 -2.02
C PRO A 68 12.04 5.86 -3.18
N LYS A 69 10.89 6.52 -3.14
CA LYS A 69 10.60 7.60 -4.10
C LYS A 69 11.59 8.75 -3.92
N ASP A 70 11.86 9.45 -5.02
CA ASP A 70 12.75 10.59 -5.01
C ASP A 70 12.26 11.66 -4.01
N GLY A 71 13.19 12.26 -3.28
CA GLY A 71 12.92 13.27 -2.26
C GLY A 71 12.36 12.75 -0.94
N VAL A 72 11.92 11.47 -0.83
CA VAL A 72 11.23 10.96 0.37
C VAL A 72 12.09 11.03 1.63
N ILE A 73 13.38 10.74 1.57
CA ILE A 73 14.26 10.78 2.75
C ILE A 73 14.36 12.21 3.28
N ALA A 74 14.61 13.20 2.41
CA ALA A 74 14.69 14.60 2.81
C ALA A 74 13.35 15.09 3.39
N PHE A 75 12.24 14.63 2.82
CA PHE A 75 10.90 14.91 3.31
C PHE A 75 10.68 14.34 4.73
N LEU A 76 10.98 13.06 4.95
CA LEU A 76 10.85 12.41 6.27
C LEU A 76 11.76 13.07 7.32
N ASP A 77 12.98 13.44 6.96
CA ASP A 77 13.88 14.22 7.81
C ASP A 77 13.28 15.57 8.20
N GLY A 78 12.64 16.24 7.25
CA GLY A 78 11.93 17.49 7.48
C GLY A 78 10.80 17.34 8.50
N LEU A 79 9.98 16.30 8.36
CA LEU A 79 8.88 16.00 9.29
C LEU A 79 9.42 15.66 10.68
N ARG A 80 10.48 14.83 10.77
CA ARG A 80 11.12 14.46 12.03
C ARG A 80 11.66 15.68 12.78
N ARG A 81 12.36 16.59 12.09
CA ARG A 81 12.87 17.84 12.70
C ARG A 81 11.77 18.72 13.28
N ARG A 82 10.58 18.64 12.73
CA ARG A 82 9.37 19.37 13.19
C ARG A 82 8.60 18.63 14.27
N GLY A 83 9.05 17.44 14.68
CA GLY A 83 8.38 16.61 15.69
C GLY A 83 7.05 16.03 15.23
N ILE A 84 6.84 15.90 13.91
CA ILE A 84 5.62 15.32 13.36
C ILE A 84 5.65 13.79 13.53
N LYS A 85 4.61 13.24 14.13
CA LYS A 85 4.43 11.80 14.29
C LYS A 85 4.22 11.14 12.93
N MET A 86 4.86 10.01 12.72
CA MET A 86 4.79 9.27 11.47
C MET A 86 4.51 7.78 11.73
N ALA A 87 3.59 7.19 11.00
CA ALA A 87 3.32 5.75 11.07
C ALA A 87 3.08 5.16 9.70
N ILE A 88 3.23 3.84 9.61
CA ILE A 88 2.88 3.05 8.43
C ILE A 88 1.52 2.39 8.65
N ALA A 89 0.63 2.51 7.65
CA ALA A 89 -0.63 1.78 7.55
C ALA A 89 -0.63 1.01 6.21
N THR A 90 -0.46 -0.31 6.24
CA THR A 90 -0.24 -1.10 5.01
C THR A 90 -1.03 -2.41 4.99
N LEU A 91 -1.44 -2.83 3.77
CA LEU A 91 -1.96 -4.18 3.53
C LEU A 91 -0.84 -5.21 3.30
N THR A 92 0.39 -4.77 3.19
CA THR A 92 1.55 -5.66 3.08
C THR A 92 1.77 -6.41 4.40
N ALA A 93 2.05 -7.71 4.32
CA ALA A 93 2.40 -8.51 5.49
C ALA A 93 3.58 -7.88 6.24
N ARG A 94 3.50 -7.84 7.57
CA ARG A 94 4.46 -7.16 8.46
C ARG A 94 5.90 -7.49 8.12
N ARG A 95 6.22 -8.80 7.95
CA ARG A 95 7.58 -9.26 7.65
C ARG A 95 8.19 -8.60 6.41
N HIS A 96 7.39 -8.40 5.36
CA HIS A 96 7.87 -7.77 4.13
C HIS A 96 8.02 -6.26 4.26
N ALA A 97 7.04 -5.60 4.90
CA ALA A 97 7.07 -4.16 5.10
C ALA A 97 8.26 -3.76 6.00
N GLU A 98 8.45 -4.46 7.11
CA GLU A 98 9.58 -4.22 8.02
C GLU A 98 10.94 -4.47 7.33
N LYS A 99 11.07 -5.61 6.60
CA LYS A 99 12.29 -5.90 5.87
C LYS A 99 12.60 -4.80 4.86
N ALA A 100 11.60 -4.39 4.07
CA ALA A 100 11.77 -3.34 3.05
C ALA A 100 12.25 -2.01 3.65
N LEU A 101 11.73 -1.63 4.80
CA LEU A 101 12.12 -0.40 5.51
C LEU A 101 13.50 -0.51 6.16
N ARG A 102 13.82 -1.67 6.79
CA ARG A 102 15.14 -1.90 7.41
C ARG A 102 16.26 -1.90 6.38
N ASP A 103 16.07 -2.61 5.25
CA ASP A 103 17.07 -2.70 4.18
C ASP A 103 17.40 -1.33 3.54
N ARG A 104 16.63 -0.30 3.87
CA ARG A 104 16.78 1.08 3.37
C ARG A 104 16.98 2.12 4.46
N ASP A 105 17.25 1.68 5.68
CA ASP A 105 17.44 2.54 6.87
C ASP A 105 16.25 3.47 7.14
N MET A 106 15.04 3.07 6.69
CA MET A 106 13.84 3.90 6.82
C MET A 106 12.98 3.55 8.04
N MET A 107 13.19 2.40 8.67
CA MET A 107 12.34 1.95 9.79
C MET A 107 12.30 2.95 10.94
N GLY A 108 13.43 3.61 11.22
CA GLY A 108 13.56 4.57 12.33
C GLY A 108 12.82 5.89 12.13
N TYR A 109 12.20 6.15 10.97
CA TYR A 109 11.37 7.34 10.78
C TYR A 109 9.99 7.22 11.41
N PHE A 110 9.50 6.00 11.58
CA PHE A 110 8.12 5.73 11.96
C PHE A 110 7.99 5.29 13.43
N ASP A 111 7.04 5.88 14.14
CA ASP A 111 6.75 5.56 15.53
C ASP A 111 6.23 4.13 15.68
N PHE A 112 5.43 3.67 14.71
CA PHE A 112 4.92 2.29 14.62
C PHE A 112 4.40 1.97 13.23
N MET A 113 4.03 0.69 13.07
CA MET A 113 3.37 0.17 11.86
C MET A 113 2.10 -0.57 12.25
N LEU A 114 1.01 -0.34 11.51
CA LEU A 114 -0.17 -1.21 11.45
C LEU A 114 -0.25 -1.88 10.08
N THR A 115 -0.58 -3.15 10.10
CA THR A 115 -0.71 -3.99 8.91
C THR A 115 -2.10 -4.59 8.81
N ILE A 116 -2.39 -5.26 7.71
CA ILE A 116 -3.63 -6.03 7.56
C ILE A 116 -3.81 -7.06 8.69
N GLU A 117 -2.71 -7.58 9.24
CA GLU A 117 -2.73 -8.56 10.33
C GLU A 117 -3.26 -7.95 11.64
N ASP A 118 -3.12 -6.64 11.83
CA ASP A 118 -3.59 -5.92 13.02
C ASP A 118 -5.07 -5.52 12.95
N VAL A 119 -5.62 -5.39 11.73
CA VAL A 119 -6.98 -4.88 11.54
C VAL A 119 -7.92 -5.89 10.87
N GLY A 120 -7.41 -6.83 10.09
CA GLY A 120 -8.17 -7.89 9.45
C GLY A 120 -9.11 -7.44 8.30
N ILE A 121 -9.07 -6.16 7.91
CA ILE A 121 -10.01 -5.54 6.98
C ILE A 121 -9.24 -4.78 5.91
N SER A 122 -9.74 -4.79 4.67
CA SER A 122 -9.14 -4.09 3.54
C SER A 122 -9.25 -2.56 3.65
N LYS A 123 -8.47 -1.84 2.83
CA LYS A 123 -8.52 -0.37 2.75
C LYS A 123 -9.77 0.20 2.02
N TYR A 124 -10.74 -0.64 1.65
CA TYR A 124 -12.09 -0.19 1.32
C TYR A 124 -12.87 0.27 2.56
N GLN A 125 -12.42 -0.14 3.75
CA GLN A 125 -12.89 0.35 5.05
C GLN A 125 -11.81 1.22 5.70
N PRO A 126 -12.20 2.24 6.48
CA PRO A 126 -11.26 3.21 7.03
C PRO A 126 -10.49 2.73 8.27
N ASP A 127 -10.75 1.51 8.73
CA ASP A 127 -10.33 0.99 10.05
C ASP A 127 -8.84 1.12 10.30
N ILE A 128 -8.00 0.80 9.30
CA ILE A 128 -6.54 0.90 9.47
C ILE A 128 -6.10 2.35 9.69
N TYR A 129 -6.71 3.30 9.01
CA TYR A 129 -6.40 4.73 9.17
C TYR A 129 -6.91 5.26 10.51
N LEU A 130 -8.15 4.92 10.87
CA LEU A 130 -8.76 5.33 12.14
C LEU A 130 -7.97 4.78 13.34
N LYS A 131 -7.63 3.48 13.33
CA LYS A 131 -6.79 2.87 14.38
C LYS A 131 -5.39 3.48 14.42
N THR A 132 -4.83 3.89 13.27
CA THR A 132 -3.53 4.58 13.24
C THR A 132 -3.62 5.94 13.91
N ALA A 133 -4.64 6.75 13.58
CA ALA A 133 -4.85 8.06 14.19
C ALA A 133 -5.12 7.94 15.70
N GLU A 134 -5.98 6.99 16.11
CA GLU A 134 -6.26 6.69 17.52
C GLU A 134 -4.97 6.36 18.28
N LYS A 135 -4.14 5.48 17.74
CA LYS A 135 -2.86 5.09 18.35
C LYS A 135 -1.86 6.25 18.44
N MET A 136 -1.93 7.20 17.51
CA MET A 136 -1.17 8.46 17.58
C MET A 136 -1.74 9.44 18.62
N GLY A 137 -2.98 9.25 19.06
CA GLY A 137 -3.72 10.21 19.89
C GLY A 137 -4.12 11.47 19.14
N LEU A 138 -4.47 11.33 17.84
CA LEU A 138 -4.82 12.43 16.95
C LEU A 138 -6.22 12.23 16.36
N ALA A 139 -6.91 13.33 16.03
CA ALA A 139 -8.13 13.24 15.24
C ALA A 139 -7.79 13.01 13.75
N PRO A 140 -8.67 12.36 12.96
CA PRO A 140 -8.46 12.18 11.53
C PRO A 140 -8.11 13.48 10.79
N ALA A 141 -8.78 14.58 11.10
CA ALA A 141 -8.55 15.88 10.48
C ALA A 141 -7.14 16.47 10.71
N ASP A 142 -6.46 16.02 11.78
CA ASP A 142 -5.09 16.43 12.12
C ASP A 142 -4.03 15.52 11.46
N CYS A 143 -4.47 14.52 10.73
CA CYS A 143 -3.59 13.55 10.04
C CYS A 143 -3.64 13.73 8.54
N MET A 144 -2.51 13.49 7.88
CA MET A 144 -2.44 13.36 6.44
C MET A 144 -2.08 11.94 6.06
N VAL A 145 -2.89 11.34 5.19
CA VAL A 145 -2.67 10.01 4.62
C VAL A 145 -2.01 10.16 3.26
N PHE A 146 -0.91 9.45 3.04
CA PHE A 146 -0.22 9.34 1.75
C PHE A 146 -0.61 8.00 1.14
N GLU A 147 -1.25 8.01 -0.02
CA GLU A 147 -1.79 6.83 -0.69
C GLU A 147 -1.64 6.89 -2.20
N ASP A 148 -1.47 5.72 -2.82
CA ASP A 148 -1.36 5.55 -4.27
C ASP A 148 -2.60 4.89 -4.90
N ALA A 149 -3.41 4.17 -4.12
CA ALA A 149 -4.61 3.51 -4.60
C ALA A 149 -5.82 4.47 -4.55
N PRO A 150 -6.54 4.70 -5.68
CA PRO A 150 -7.68 5.62 -5.75
C PRO A 150 -8.77 5.32 -4.69
N TYR A 151 -9.17 4.04 -4.56
CA TYR A 151 -10.15 3.63 -3.57
C TYR A 151 -9.70 3.92 -2.13
N ALA A 152 -8.40 3.79 -1.83
CA ALA A 152 -7.84 4.04 -0.51
C ALA A 152 -7.78 5.55 -0.19
N CYS A 153 -7.45 6.38 -1.19
CA CYS A 153 -7.57 7.84 -1.09
C CYS A 153 -9.02 8.25 -0.77
N THR A 154 -9.98 7.72 -1.53
CA THR A 154 -11.42 7.97 -1.34
C THR A 154 -11.88 7.55 0.05
N THR A 155 -11.45 6.37 0.52
CA THR A 155 -11.78 5.86 1.86
C THR A 155 -11.22 6.76 2.97
N ALA A 156 -9.95 7.12 2.90
CA ALA A 156 -9.32 8.02 3.87
C ALA A 156 -10.00 9.41 3.88
N LYS A 157 -10.30 9.96 2.70
CA LYS A 157 -10.99 11.25 2.56
C LYS A 157 -12.37 11.24 3.21
N ARG A 158 -13.17 10.19 2.94
CA ARG A 158 -14.51 10.02 3.55
C ARG A 158 -14.45 9.86 5.07
N ALA A 159 -13.37 9.31 5.59
CA ALA A 159 -13.16 9.16 7.04
C ALA A 159 -12.64 10.45 7.72
N GLY A 160 -12.52 11.56 6.97
CA GLY A 160 -12.17 12.87 7.51
C GLY A 160 -10.67 13.17 7.55
N PHE A 161 -9.84 12.36 6.92
CA PHE A 161 -8.41 12.63 6.80
C PHE A 161 -8.10 13.65 5.72
N ARG A 162 -6.97 14.34 5.88
CA ARG A 162 -6.32 14.99 4.74
C ARG A 162 -5.60 13.91 3.92
N VAL A 163 -5.61 14.05 2.61
CA VAL A 163 -5.05 13.04 1.70
C VAL A 163 -4.03 13.67 0.77
N CYS A 164 -2.88 13.02 0.66
CA CYS A 164 -1.88 13.26 -0.38
C CYS A 164 -1.86 12.05 -1.32
N GLY A 165 -2.41 12.21 -2.52
CA GLY A 165 -2.41 11.16 -3.54
C GLY A 165 -1.04 11.05 -4.20
N MET A 166 -0.56 9.82 -4.35
CA MET A 166 0.71 9.50 -5.02
C MET A 166 0.41 8.91 -6.38
N VAL A 167 0.71 9.63 -7.46
CA VAL A 167 0.45 9.11 -8.81
C VAL A 167 1.36 7.93 -9.11
N GLU A 168 0.74 6.81 -9.51
CA GLU A 168 1.44 5.57 -9.84
C GLU A 168 0.93 4.99 -11.17
N PRO A 169 1.82 4.60 -12.08
CA PRO A 169 1.42 4.01 -13.36
C PRO A 169 0.53 2.77 -13.23
N ALA A 170 0.63 2.06 -12.10
CA ALA A 170 -0.20 0.90 -11.82
C ALA A 170 -1.68 1.24 -11.65
N TYR A 171 -2.00 2.48 -11.30
CA TYR A 171 -3.36 2.99 -11.08
C TYR A 171 -3.77 4.08 -12.09
N ALA A 172 -3.15 4.14 -13.26
CA ALA A 172 -3.44 5.17 -14.26
C ALA A 172 -4.93 5.27 -14.63
N ALA A 173 -5.65 4.15 -14.67
CA ALA A 173 -7.10 4.14 -14.96
C ALA A 173 -7.95 4.83 -13.89
N GLY A 174 -7.47 4.89 -12.64
CA GLY A 174 -8.15 5.51 -11.50
C GLY A 174 -7.58 6.87 -11.09
N GLU A 175 -6.67 7.44 -11.87
CA GLU A 175 -5.97 8.68 -11.51
C GLU A 175 -6.93 9.86 -11.27
N SER A 176 -7.99 9.97 -12.04
CA SER A 176 -9.00 11.02 -11.84
C SER A 176 -9.70 10.92 -10.49
N GLU A 177 -9.99 9.71 -10.03
CA GLU A 177 -10.56 9.46 -8.69
C GLU A 177 -9.56 9.79 -7.59
N LEU A 178 -8.30 9.36 -7.75
CA LEU A 178 -7.21 9.69 -6.81
C LEU A 178 -7.10 11.20 -6.64
N ARG A 179 -7.04 11.96 -7.74
CA ARG A 179 -6.94 13.42 -7.72
C ARG A 179 -8.15 14.08 -7.06
N ALA A 180 -9.36 13.59 -7.35
CA ALA A 180 -10.59 14.12 -6.76
C ALA A 180 -10.67 13.89 -5.24
N ALA A 181 -10.08 12.82 -4.73
CA ALA A 181 -10.04 12.49 -3.31
C ALA A 181 -8.87 13.13 -2.55
N SER A 182 -7.93 13.79 -3.24
CA SER A 182 -6.68 14.28 -2.65
C SER A 182 -6.69 15.78 -2.42
N ASP A 183 -6.16 16.22 -1.29
CA ASP A 183 -5.88 17.64 -0.98
C ASP A 183 -4.56 18.09 -1.61
N LEU A 184 -3.61 17.17 -1.73
CA LEU A 184 -2.34 17.34 -2.41
C LEU A 184 -2.09 16.14 -3.32
N VAL A 185 -1.29 16.34 -4.36
CA VAL A 185 -0.88 15.27 -5.27
C VAL A 185 0.64 15.35 -5.47
N VAL A 186 1.28 14.19 -5.44
CA VAL A 186 2.69 14.00 -5.82
C VAL A 186 2.72 13.23 -7.13
N GLU A 187 3.31 13.84 -8.14
CA GLU A 187 3.41 13.26 -9.48
C GLU A 187 4.61 12.29 -9.58
N GLN A 188 5.77 12.76 -9.16
CA GLN A 188 7.03 12.03 -9.33
C GLN A 188 7.90 12.02 -8.08
N SER A 189 8.03 13.15 -7.37
CA SER A 189 8.96 13.34 -6.27
C SER A 189 8.33 14.01 -5.06
N PHE A 190 8.75 13.60 -3.86
CA PHE A 190 8.39 14.27 -2.62
C PHE A 190 8.90 15.72 -2.53
N ASP A 191 9.85 16.12 -3.40
CA ASP A 191 10.31 17.52 -3.48
C ASP A 191 9.17 18.47 -3.87
N GLU A 192 8.12 17.97 -4.54
CA GLU A 192 6.92 18.73 -4.88
C GLU A 192 6.12 19.21 -3.66
N LEU A 193 6.38 18.62 -2.49
CA LEU A 193 5.73 18.98 -1.22
C LEU A 193 6.48 20.05 -0.42
N GLN A 194 7.63 20.51 -0.91
CA GLN A 194 8.39 21.58 -0.21
C GLN A 194 7.54 22.83 -0.06
N GLY A 195 7.41 23.28 1.19
CA GLY A 195 6.61 24.47 1.56
C GLY A 195 5.09 24.30 1.49
N LYS A 196 4.59 23.08 1.25
CA LYS A 196 3.13 22.80 1.21
C LYS A 196 2.59 22.14 2.49
N LEU A 197 3.46 21.67 3.37
CA LEU A 197 3.13 21.00 4.62
C LEU A 197 3.77 21.68 5.83
#